data_c2cb4aa40378a07cf7ceaecaba98c06c
#
_entry.id   c2cb4aa40378a07cf7ceaecaba98c06c
#
_cell.length_a   1.000
_cell.length_b   1.000
_cell.length_c   1.000
_cell.angle_alpha   90.00
_cell.angle_beta   90.00
_cell.angle_gamma   90.00
#
_symmetry.space_group_name_H-M   'P 1'
#
loop_
_entity.id
_entity.type
_entity.pdbx_description
1 polymer ?
#
loop_
_entity_poly.entity_id
_entity_poly.type
_entity_poly.pdbx_seq_one_letter_code
_entity_poly.pdbx_strand_id
1 'polypeptide(L)'
;IQVFEYDKLSNLSSELWSRNLPIEGSRGLIYDRNGVVLADNVTTTSLVLIPNQITDKKKVTKELASILNVTEEEMKKHVNKKTSIERVHPEGRRLSFEVADKIAALNLDGVYLVKESKRNYPYDTNLSHVLGYVGIDNQGLSGLELQYDKYLTGEYGSIKYYSDAKGNKLKLSEIYEQPQDGMNITLTINNDIQLAIERELDNAVSKYNPEHALAIAMDPNTGEILGMSSRPNFSPSNY
;
A
#
# COMPACT_ATOMS: atom_id res chain seq x y z
N ILE A 1 5.52 -48.15 -6.86
CA ILE A 1 4.86 -46.90 -6.42
C ILE A 1 5.88 -45.77 -6.44
N GLN A 2 7.06 -45.89 -5.78
CA GLN A 2 8.05 -44.81 -5.74
C GLN A 2 8.65 -44.39 -7.09
N VAL A 3 8.68 -45.25 -8.10
CA VAL A 3 9.25 -44.93 -9.42
C VAL A 3 8.20 -44.33 -10.37
N PHE A 4 6.95 -44.75 -10.29
CA PHE A 4 5.88 -44.33 -11.23
C PHE A 4 5.11 -43.09 -10.75
N GLU A 5 5.19 -42.71 -9.49
CA GLU A 5 4.52 -41.52 -8.93
C GLU A 5 5.51 -40.52 -8.35
N TYR A 6 6.82 -40.72 -8.60
CA TYR A 6 7.85 -39.85 -8.04
C TYR A 6 7.62 -38.37 -8.38
N ASP A 7 7.36 -38.06 -9.65
CA ASP A 7 7.14 -36.68 -10.10
C ASP A 7 5.89 -36.07 -9.47
N LYS A 8 4.82 -36.86 -9.36
CA LYS A 8 3.57 -36.41 -8.73
C LYS A 8 3.72 -36.20 -7.23
N LEU A 9 4.40 -37.09 -6.55
CA LEU A 9 4.66 -36.99 -5.10
C LEU A 9 5.69 -35.89 -4.80
N SER A 10 6.71 -35.73 -5.66
CA SER A 10 7.70 -34.66 -5.57
C SER A 10 7.05 -33.29 -5.78
N ASN A 11 6.16 -33.15 -6.77
CA ASN A 11 5.43 -31.90 -7.01
C ASN A 11 4.48 -31.59 -5.85
N LEU A 12 3.71 -32.57 -5.37
CA LEU A 12 2.86 -32.42 -4.18
C LEU A 12 3.66 -32.03 -2.93
N SER A 13 4.82 -32.63 -2.71
CA SER A 13 5.66 -32.28 -1.57
C SER A 13 6.27 -30.88 -1.73
N SER A 14 6.68 -30.51 -2.93
CA SER A 14 7.20 -29.14 -3.20
C SER A 14 6.13 -28.06 -3.05
N GLU A 15 4.89 -28.32 -3.44
CA GLU A 15 3.76 -27.43 -3.20
C GLU A 15 3.43 -27.30 -1.71
N LEU A 16 3.48 -28.40 -0.96
CA LEU A 16 3.24 -28.38 0.50
C LEU A 16 4.33 -27.64 1.28
N TRP A 17 5.57 -27.63 0.76
CA TRP A 17 6.74 -27.04 1.44
C TRP A 17 7.12 -25.66 0.88
N SER A 18 6.58 -25.27 -0.26
CA SER A 18 6.79 -23.95 -0.81
C SER A 18 5.91 -22.91 -0.12
N ARG A 19 6.48 -21.78 0.21
CA ARG A 19 5.79 -20.58 0.70
C ARG A 19 5.96 -19.49 -0.34
N ASN A 20 4.86 -18.85 -0.68
CA ASN A 20 4.85 -17.76 -1.64
C ASN A 20 4.57 -16.45 -0.88
N LEU A 21 5.55 -15.57 -0.85
CA LEU A 21 5.41 -14.22 -0.31
C LEU A 21 5.15 -13.27 -1.48
N PRO A 22 3.94 -12.73 -1.63
CA PRO A 22 3.65 -11.77 -2.68
C PRO A 22 4.40 -10.47 -2.40
N ILE A 23 5.01 -9.91 -3.45
CA ILE A 23 5.63 -8.58 -3.45
C ILE A 23 4.79 -7.70 -4.35
N GLU A 24 4.35 -6.56 -3.84
CA GLU A 24 3.54 -5.61 -4.60
C GLU A 24 4.44 -4.82 -5.57
N GLY A 25 4.00 -4.69 -6.84
CA GLY A 25 4.52 -3.67 -7.75
C GLY A 25 4.08 -2.28 -7.27
N SER A 26 4.90 -1.27 -7.55
CA SER A 26 4.57 0.11 -7.20
C SER A 26 3.39 0.58 -8.04
N ARG A 27 2.45 1.31 -7.40
CA ARG A 27 1.38 1.96 -8.14
C ARG A 27 1.95 3.06 -9.04
N GLY A 28 1.46 3.17 -10.28
CA GLY A 28 1.89 4.18 -11.24
C GLY A 28 1.74 5.61 -10.72
N LEU A 29 2.60 6.50 -11.15
CA LEU A 29 2.60 7.90 -10.76
C LEU A 29 1.59 8.69 -11.59
N ILE A 30 1.05 9.77 -11.03
CA ILE A 30 0.20 10.71 -11.76
C ILE A 30 0.94 12.05 -11.85
N TYR A 31 1.10 12.53 -13.08
CA TYR A 31 1.80 13.78 -13.40
C TYR A 31 0.85 14.82 -13.97
N ASP A 32 1.21 16.07 -13.80
CA ASP A 32 0.66 17.17 -14.59
C ASP A 32 1.26 17.16 -16.03
N ARG A 33 0.81 18.07 -16.90
CA ARG A 33 1.31 18.18 -18.28
C ARG A 33 2.80 18.53 -18.40
N ASN A 34 3.41 19.07 -17.35
CA ASN A 34 4.81 19.50 -17.29
C ASN A 34 5.71 18.49 -16.56
N GLY A 35 5.16 17.34 -16.13
CA GLY A 35 5.89 16.31 -15.38
C GLY A 35 5.96 16.58 -13.87
N VAL A 36 5.15 17.52 -13.35
CA VAL A 36 5.02 17.72 -11.89
C VAL A 36 4.25 16.55 -11.30
N VAL A 37 4.78 15.96 -10.24
CA VAL A 37 4.17 14.80 -9.57
C VAL A 37 2.96 15.24 -8.75
N LEU A 38 1.78 14.73 -9.10
CA LEU A 38 0.51 14.99 -8.41
C LEU A 38 0.12 13.86 -7.44
N ALA A 39 0.55 12.64 -7.74
CA ALA A 39 0.42 11.49 -6.83
C ALA A 39 1.61 10.55 -7.03
N ASP A 40 2.24 10.17 -5.91
CA ASP A 40 3.37 9.23 -5.85
C ASP A 40 3.18 8.18 -4.77
N ASN A 41 4.24 7.45 -4.45
CA ASN A 41 4.21 6.39 -3.46
C ASN A 41 5.36 6.57 -2.47
N VAL A 42 5.07 6.45 -1.18
CA VAL A 42 6.07 6.39 -0.11
C VAL A 42 6.22 4.95 0.37
N THR A 43 7.45 4.50 0.52
CA THR A 43 7.70 3.19 1.10
C THR A 43 7.41 3.23 2.60
N THR A 44 6.59 2.30 3.05
CA THR A 44 6.28 2.08 4.47
C THR A 44 6.62 0.64 4.84
N THR A 45 6.49 0.31 6.11
CA THR A 45 6.76 -1.04 6.62
C THR A 45 5.52 -1.57 7.32
N SER A 46 5.21 -2.83 7.10
CA SER A 46 4.09 -3.50 7.77
C SER A 46 4.54 -4.76 8.48
N LEU A 47 3.87 -5.05 9.59
CA LEU A 47 4.13 -6.20 10.44
C LEU A 47 3.41 -7.44 9.91
N VAL A 48 4.16 -8.49 9.72
CA VAL A 48 3.68 -9.82 9.32
C VAL A 48 4.12 -10.84 10.34
N LEU A 49 3.20 -11.70 10.75
CA LEU A 49 3.47 -12.82 11.64
C LEU A 49 3.38 -14.14 10.88
N ILE A 50 4.26 -15.07 11.21
CA ILE A 50 4.15 -16.48 10.84
C ILE A 50 3.89 -17.26 12.13
N PRO A 51 2.63 -17.50 12.51
CA PRO A 51 2.27 -18.01 13.84
C PRO A 51 2.90 -19.36 14.19
N ASN A 52 3.21 -20.18 13.19
CA ASN A 52 3.86 -21.47 13.37
C ASN A 52 5.38 -21.38 13.68
N GLN A 53 5.99 -20.22 13.42
CA GLN A 53 7.41 -19.98 13.72
C GLN A 53 7.59 -19.26 15.06
N ILE A 54 6.52 -18.80 15.69
CA ILE A 54 6.59 -18.11 16.98
C ILE A 54 6.83 -19.16 18.10
N THR A 55 8.02 -19.16 18.67
CA THR A 55 8.41 -20.06 19.75
C THR A 55 7.83 -19.64 21.09
N ASP A 56 7.90 -18.35 21.43
CA ASP A 56 7.35 -17.78 22.66
C ASP A 56 6.22 -16.79 22.36
N LYS A 57 5.02 -17.34 22.23
CA LYS A 57 3.80 -16.56 21.94
C LYS A 57 3.48 -15.50 23.00
N LYS A 58 3.80 -15.75 24.28
CA LYS A 58 3.54 -14.81 25.37
C LYS A 58 4.44 -13.58 25.26
N LYS A 59 5.74 -13.82 25.03
CA LYS A 59 6.73 -12.76 24.82
C LYS A 59 6.36 -11.91 23.61
N VAL A 60 6.11 -12.54 22.45
CA VAL A 60 5.74 -11.83 21.22
C VAL A 60 4.49 -10.99 21.41
N THR A 61 3.45 -11.56 22.05
CA THR A 61 2.20 -10.83 22.32
C THR A 61 2.47 -9.58 23.17
N LYS A 62 3.19 -9.70 24.27
CA LYS A 62 3.47 -8.62 25.21
C LYS A 62 4.30 -7.50 24.57
N GLU A 63 5.40 -7.87 23.92
CA GLU A 63 6.32 -6.89 23.31
C GLU A 63 5.65 -6.13 22.15
N LEU A 64 4.96 -6.84 21.25
CA LEU A 64 4.29 -6.19 20.13
C LEU A 64 3.11 -5.34 20.60
N ALA A 65 2.31 -5.79 21.57
CA ALA A 65 1.23 -5.01 22.13
C ALA A 65 1.72 -3.69 22.73
N SER A 66 2.84 -3.73 23.45
CA SER A 66 3.47 -2.54 24.05
C SER A 66 3.95 -1.54 22.98
N ILE A 67 4.62 -2.03 21.91
CA ILE A 67 5.18 -1.16 20.87
C ILE A 67 4.08 -0.56 19.99
N LEU A 68 3.06 -1.34 19.66
CA LEU A 68 1.95 -0.92 18.80
C LEU A 68 0.86 -0.16 19.58
N ASN A 69 1.00 -0.05 20.90
CA ASN A 69 0.04 0.60 21.79
C ASN A 69 -1.39 0.02 21.66
N VAL A 70 -1.46 -1.31 21.63
CA VAL A 70 -2.71 -2.08 21.60
C VAL A 70 -2.80 -3.01 22.82
N THR A 71 -3.96 -3.59 23.04
CA THR A 71 -4.12 -4.55 24.14
C THR A 71 -3.45 -5.89 23.84
N GLU A 72 -2.98 -6.58 24.89
CA GLU A 72 -2.44 -7.94 24.72
C GLU A 72 -3.50 -8.92 24.17
N GLU A 73 -4.77 -8.67 24.43
CA GLU A 73 -5.88 -9.49 23.91
C GLU A 73 -6.05 -9.37 22.40
N GLU A 74 -5.91 -8.16 21.86
CA GLU A 74 -5.94 -7.91 20.42
C GLU A 74 -4.74 -8.57 19.74
N MET A 75 -3.54 -8.31 20.24
CA MET A 75 -2.33 -8.91 19.68
C MET A 75 -2.33 -10.44 19.78
N LYS A 76 -2.88 -10.99 20.84
CA LYS A 76 -3.04 -12.45 21.03
C LYS A 76 -3.91 -13.10 19.94
N LYS A 77 -4.91 -12.38 19.41
CA LYS A 77 -5.74 -12.90 18.30
C LYS A 77 -4.89 -13.12 17.06
N HIS A 78 -3.99 -12.18 16.72
CA HIS A 78 -3.07 -12.30 15.58
C HIS A 78 -2.03 -13.41 15.79
N VAL A 79 -1.37 -13.43 16.96
CA VAL A 79 -0.33 -14.42 17.30
C VAL A 79 -0.85 -15.87 17.32
N ASN A 80 -2.13 -16.08 17.67
CA ASN A 80 -2.73 -17.41 17.74
C ASN A 80 -3.54 -17.81 16.50
N LYS A 81 -3.59 -16.96 15.47
CA LYS A 81 -4.35 -17.24 14.27
C LYS A 81 -3.82 -18.47 13.55
N LYS A 82 -4.71 -19.35 13.10
CA LYS A 82 -4.35 -20.57 12.38
C LYS A 82 -4.18 -20.31 10.89
N THR A 83 -3.20 -19.49 10.53
CA THR A 83 -2.86 -19.14 9.16
C THR A 83 -1.37 -19.34 8.92
N SER A 84 -0.98 -19.54 7.65
CA SER A 84 0.44 -19.62 7.28
C SER A 84 1.15 -18.28 7.46
N ILE A 85 0.45 -17.19 7.14
CA ILE A 85 0.93 -15.82 7.22
C ILE A 85 -0.22 -14.98 7.76
N GLU A 86 0.05 -14.16 8.75
CA GLU A 86 -0.87 -13.17 9.30
C GLU A 86 -0.34 -11.77 9.11
N ARG A 87 -1.03 -10.94 8.36
CA ARG A 87 -0.79 -9.50 8.31
C ARG A 87 -1.53 -8.87 9.48
N VAL A 88 -0.79 -8.25 10.38
CA VAL A 88 -1.38 -7.56 11.54
C VAL A 88 -2.10 -6.31 11.05
N HIS A 89 -3.42 -6.32 11.08
CA HIS A 89 -4.26 -5.24 10.56
C HIS A 89 -5.37 -4.90 11.58
N PRO A 90 -5.63 -3.61 11.83
CA PRO A 90 -4.99 -2.42 11.22
C PRO A 90 -3.65 -2.02 11.86
N GLU A 91 -3.35 -2.47 13.07
CA GLU A 91 -2.36 -1.93 14.01
C GLU A 91 -0.90 -2.06 13.52
N GLY A 92 -0.65 -3.11 12.74
CA GLY A 92 0.68 -3.41 12.20
C GLY A 92 0.92 -2.92 10.77
N ARG A 93 -0.02 -2.15 10.18
CA ARG A 93 0.10 -1.64 8.81
C ARG A 93 0.71 -0.24 8.79
N ARG A 94 1.54 0.02 7.77
CA ARG A 94 2.10 1.35 7.48
C ARG A 94 2.80 1.97 8.69
N LEU A 95 3.61 1.17 9.37
CA LEU A 95 4.36 1.58 10.57
C LEU A 95 5.33 2.72 10.25
N SER A 96 5.53 3.61 11.21
CA SER A 96 6.62 4.57 11.14
C SER A 96 7.98 3.86 11.23
N PHE A 97 9.02 4.51 10.70
CA PHE A 97 10.38 3.97 10.75
C PHE A 97 10.81 3.63 12.19
N GLU A 98 10.51 4.51 13.15
CA GLU A 98 10.84 4.33 14.56
C GLU A 98 10.17 3.09 15.17
N VAL A 99 8.89 2.83 14.84
CA VAL A 99 8.16 1.66 15.33
C VAL A 99 8.69 0.39 14.68
N ALA A 100 8.94 0.43 13.37
CA ALA A 100 9.50 -0.72 12.65
C ALA A 100 10.89 -1.08 13.18
N ASP A 101 11.75 -0.09 13.46
CA ASP A 101 13.09 -0.30 14.01
C ASP A 101 13.05 -0.92 15.42
N LYS A 102 12.13 -0.46 16.28
CA LYS A 102 11.92 -1.05 17.61
C LYS A 102 11.52 -2.53 17.51
N ILE A 103 10.62 -2.86 16.59
CA ILE A 103 10.20 -4.25 16.36
C ILE A 103 11.36 -5.09 15.81
N ALA A 104 12.12 -4.56 14.84
CA ALA A 104 13.29 -5.23 14.27
C ALA A 104 14.35 -5.55 15.34
N ALA A 105 14.61 -4.61 16.24
CA ALA A 105 15.60 -4.78 17.32
C ALA A 105 15.27 -5.93 18.30
N LEU A 106 14.00 -6.30 18.43
CA LEU A 106 13.59 -7.40 19.30
C LEU A 106 13.98 -8.78 18.78
N ASN A 107 14.25 -8.89 17.48
CA ASN A 107 14.64 -10.14 16.80
C ASN A 107 13.80 -11.37 17.23
N LEU A 108 12.47 -11.21 17.14
CA LEU A 108 11.52 -12.22 17.58
C LEU A 108 11.26 -13.26 16.49
N ASP A 109 11.23 -14.54 16.87
CA ASP A 109 10.91 -15.64 15.95
C ASP A 109 9.48 -15.51 15.40
N GLY A 110 9.32 -15.68 14.08
CA GLY A 110 8.02 -15.61 13.41
C GLY A 110 7.47 -14.20 13.24
N VAL A 111 8.26 -13.17 13.54
CA VAL A 111 7.91 -11.74 13.37
C VAL A 111 8.73 -11.18 12.22
N TYR A 112 8.05 -10.63 11.21
CA TYR A 112 8.67 -10.11 10.00
C TYR A 112 8.15 -8.71 9.68
N LEU A 113 9.03 -7.92 9.11
CA LEU A 113 8.70 -6.59 8.59
C LEU A 113 8.78 -6.62 7.07
N VAL A 114 7.68 -6.29 6.42
CA VAL A 114 7.55 -6.30 4.96
C VAL A 114 7.39 -4.86 4.47
N LYS A 115 8.12 -4.52 3.41
CA LYS A 115 7.95 -3.22 2.75
C LYS A 115 6.59 -3.19 2.06
N GLU A 116 5.87 -2.11 2.27
CA GLU A 116 4.62 -1.79 1.60
C GLU A 116 4.69 -0.40 0.96
N SER A 117 3.86 -0.18 -0.02
CA SER A 117 3.66 1.12 -0.65
C SER A 117 2.48 1.83 0.00
N LYS A 118 2.63 3.13 0.26
CA LYS A 118 1.53 4.02 0.66
C LYS A 118 1.42 5.13 -0.38
N ARG A 119 0.22 5.33 -0.92
CA ARG A 119 -0.05 6.45 -1.82
C ARG A 119 0.16 7.78 -1.10
N ASN A 120 0.78 8.71 -1.78
CA ASN A 120 1.07 10.05 -1.28
C ASN A 120 0.62 11.09 -2.31
N TYR A 121 0.08 12.20 -1.81
CA TYR A 121 -0.41 13.32 -2.61
C TYR A 121 0.35 14.58 -2.14
N PRO A 122 1.41 14.98 -2.87
CA PRO A 122 2.30 16.07 -2.43
C PRO A 122 1.61 17.41 -2.21
N TYR A 123 0.49 17.63 -2.89
CA TYR A 123 -0.29 18.87 -2.79
C TYR A 123 -1.53 18.74 -1.90
N ASP A 124 -1.62 17.66 -1.11
CA ASP A 124 -2.69 17.36 -0.15
C ASP A 124 -4.10 17.56 -0.74
N THR A 125 -4.83 18.60 -0.32
CA THR A 125 -6.24 18.82 -0.73
C THR A 125 -6.42 19.26 -2.17
N ASN A 126 -5.35 19.67 -2.86
CA ASN A 126 -5.42 20.16 -4.23
C ASN A 126 -5.78 19.02 -5.18
N LEU A 127 -6.67 19.27 -6.14
CA LEU A 127 -7.17 18.28 -7.08
C LEU A 127 -7.88 17.08 -6.40
N SER A 128 -8.24 17.16 -5.14
CA SER A 128 -8.78 16.01 -4.38
C SER A 128 -9.96 15.33 -5.07
N HIS A 129 -10.92 16.10 -5.63
CA HIS A 129 -12.06 15.53 -6.34
C HIS A 129 -11.70 14.91 -7.70
N VAL A 130 -10.59 15.36 -8.31
CA VAL A 130 -10.11 14.85 -9.60
C VAL A 130 -9.27 13.60 -9.39
N LEU A 131 -8.24 13.70 -8.57
CA LEU A 131 -7.37 12.56 -8.26
C LEU A 131 -8.14 11.46 -7.55
N GLY A 132 -8.99 11.83 -6.60
CA GLY A 132 -9.62 10.87 -5.71
C GLY A 132 -8.63 10.35 -4.68
N TYR A 133 -8.84 9.13 -4.21
CA TYR A 133 -8.02 8.50 -3.18
C TYR A 133 -7.99 6.98 -3.34
N VAL A 134 -7.05 6.35 -2.66
CA VAL A 134 -6.88 4.89 -2.63
C VAL A 134 -7.15 4.32 -1.24
N GLY A 135 -7.54 3.07 -1.17
CA GLY A 135 -7.71 2.34 0.08
C GLY A 135 -6.37 1.88 0.68
N ILE A 136 -6.46 1.14 1.77
CA ILE A 136 -5.28 0.65 2.50
C ILE A 136 -4.44 -0.35 1.68
N ASP A 137 -5.05 -1.06 0.75
CA ASP A 137 -4.37 -1.98 -0.17
C ASP A 137 -4.04 -1.32 -1.52
N ASN A 138 -3.93 0.01 -1.54
CA ASN A 138 -3.64 0.84 -2.71
C ASN A 138 -4.64 0.70 -3.88
N GLN A 139 -5.80 0.08 -3.68
CA GLN A 139 -6.88 0.04 -4.66
C GLN A 139 -7.53 1.43 -4.81
N GLY A 140 -7.82 1.84 -6.03
CA GLY A 140 -8.51 3.11 -6.30
C GLY A 140 -9.96 3.07 -5.82
N LEU A 141 -10.39 4.07 -5.03
CA LEU A 141 -11.73 4.16 -4.46
C LEU A 141 -12.55 5.33 -5.02
N SER A 142 -11.91 6.34 -5.57
CA SER A 142 -12.56 7.53 -6.11
C SER A 142 -11.70 8.19 -7.20
N GLY A 143 -12.32 9.08 -8.00
CA GLY A 143 -11.64 9.93 -8.97
C GLY A 143 -10.85 9.18 -10.04
N LEU A 144 -9.74 9.76 -10.48
CA LEU A 144 -8.84 9.15 -11.45
C LEU A 144 -8.17 7.89 -10.91
N GLU A 145 -7.92 7.84 -9.60
CA GLU A 145 -7.37 6.65 -8.96
C GLU A 145 -8.28 5.42 -9.17
N LEU A 146 -9.61 5.59 -9.10
CA LEU A 146 -10.57 4.52 -9.39
C LEU A 146 -10.71 4.29 -10.90
N GLN A 147 -10.88 5.37 -11.68
CA GLN A 147 -11.13 5.27 -13.12
C GLN A 147 -10.00 4.55 -13.86
N TYR A 148 -8.76 4.79 -13.45
CA TYR A 148 -7.56 4.22 -14.04
C TYR A 148 -6.90 3.14 -13.17
N ASP A 149 -7.62 2.60 -12.18
CA ASP A 149 -7.07 1.63 -11.24
C ASP A 149 -6.38 0.46 -11.94
N LYS A 150 -6.99 -0.09 -12.98
CA LYS A 150 -6.44 -1.20 -13.77
C LYS A 150 -5.07 -0.89 -14.40
N TYR A 151 -4.80 0.37 -14.73
CA TYR A 151 -3.54 0.78 -15.35
C TYR A 151 -2.52 1.22 -14.30
N LEU A 152 -2.99 1.87 -13.25
CA LEU A 152 -2.16 2.36 -12.16
C LEU A 152 -1.67 1.22 -11.25
N THR A 153 -2.46 0.17 -11.06
CA THR A 153 -2.07 -0.95 -10.22
C THR A 153 -0.99 -1.78 -10.89
N GLY A 154 0.11 -2.04 -10.18
CA GLY A 154 1.18 -2.92 -10.62
C GLY A 154 0.78 -4.40 -10.50
N GLU A 155 1.57 -5.27 -11.10
CA GLU A 155 1.42 -6.71 -10.96
C GLU A 155 2.26 -7.24 -9.80
N TYR A 156 1.71 -8.20 -9.07
CA TYR A 156 2.43 -8.81 -7.96
C TYR A 156 3.55 -9.71 -8.47
N GLY A 157 4.72 -9.53 -7.88
CA GLY A 157 5.78 -10.51 -7.92
C GLY A 157 5.67 -11.50 -6.76
N SER A 158 6.59 -12.45 -6.69
CA SER A 158 6.60 -13.41 -5.60
C SER A 158 8.01 -13.90 -5.25
N ILE A 159 8.25 -14.13 -3.96
CA ILE A 159 9.40 -14.89 -3.47
C ILE A 159 8.89 -16.25 -3.03
N LYS A 160 9.36 -17.32 -3.68
CA LYS A 160 9.11 -18.69 -3.26
C LYS A 160 10.29 -19.18 -2.46
N TYR A 161 10.06 -19.60 -1.24
CA TYR A 161 11.04 -20.28 -0.43
C TYR A 161 10.48 -21.62 0.06
N TYR A 162 11.38 -22.57 0.25
CA TYR A 162 11.01 -23.88 0.81
C TYR A 162 11.17 -23.87 2.32
N SER A 163 10.22 -24.45 3.01
CA SER A 163 10.27 -24.66 4.46
C SER A 163 10.21 -26.15 4.80
N ASP A 164 10.83 -26.56 5.91
CA ASP A 164 10.65 -27.90 6.46
C ASP A 164 9.25 -28.08 7.07
N ALA A 165 8.94 -29.29 7.51
CA ALA A 165 7.65 -29.59 8.14
C ALA A 165 7.40 -28.80 9.44
N LYS A 166 8.43 -28.17 10.02
CA LYS A 166 8.36 -27.30 11.19
C LYS A 166 8.25 -25.81 10.83
N GLY A 167 8.32 -25.48 9.53
CA GLY A 167 8.24 -24.10 9.02
C GLY A 167 9.58 -23.37 8.94
N ASN A 168 10.71 -24.02 9.22
CA ASN A 168 12.03 -23.39 9.10
C ASN A 168 12.42 -23.23 7.63
N LYS A 169 13.00 -22.09 7.27
CA LYS A 169 13.47 -21.82 5.91
C LYS A 169 14.60 -22.79 5.53
N LEU A 170 14.38 -23.55 4.46
CA LEU A 170 15.44 -24.37 3.86
C LEU A 170 16.34 -23.48 3.00
N LYS A 171 17.65 -23.74 3.02
CA LYS A 171 18.65 -23.01 2.17
C LYS A 171 18.55 -23.34 0.68
N LEU A 172 17.43 -23.88 0.22
CA LEU A 172 17.16 -24.19 -1.19
C LEU A 172 16.67 -22.95 -1.92
N SER A 173 17.07 -22.82 -3.18
CA SER A 173 16.90 -21.69 -4.08
C SER A 173 15.58 -20.94 -3.94
N GLU A 174 15.68 -19.64 -3.67
CA GLU A 174 14.58 -18.69 -3.75
C GLU A 174 14.26 -18.47 -5.24
N ILE A 175 13.02 -18.74 -5.65
CA ILE A 175 12.53 -18.31 -6.96
C ILE A 175 11.93 -16.93 -6.74
N TYR A 176 12.51 -15.94 -7.42
CA TYR A 176 12.07 -14.56 -7.36
C TYR A 176 11.35 -14.22 -8.67
N GLU A 177 10.06 -13.95 -8.58
CA GLU A 177 9.28 -13.35 -9.66
C GLU A 177 9.22 -11.84 -9.41
N GLN A 178 9.83 -11.07 -10.30
CA GLN A 178 9.92 -9.61 -10.14
C GLN A 178 8.54 -8.99 -10.30
N PRO A 179 8.09 -8.11 -9.38
CA PRO A 179 6.85 -7.36 -9.54
C PRO A 179 6.97 -6.39 -10.72
N GLN A 180 5.85 -6.09 -11.37
CA GLN A 180 5.79 -5.06 -12.40
C GLN A 180 5.08 -3.84 -11.84
N ASP A 181 5.70 -2.67 -12.03
CA ASP A 181 5.09 -1.41 -11.60
C ASP A 181 3.93 -1.03 -12.53
N GLY A 182 2.96 -0.33 -11.98
CA GLY A 182 1.83 0.21 -12.73
C GLY A 182 2.25 1.30 -13.71
N MET A 183 1.39 1.56 -14.69
CA MET A 183 1.60 2.59 -15.69
C MET A 183 1.43 3.99 -15.09
N ASN A 184 2.30 4.92 -15.50
CA ASN A 184 2.17 6.33 -15.13
C ASN A 184 1.11 7.01 -16.01
N ILE A 185 0.43 8.01 -15.44
CA ILE A 185 -0.56 8.83 -16.14
C ILE A 185 -0.09 10.27 -16.16
N THR A 186 -0.15 10.91 -17.34
CA THR A 186 0.04 12.36 -17.49
C THR A 186 -1.27 13.02 -17.81
N LEU A 187 -1.66 14.02 -17.01
CA LEU A 187 -2.89 14.78 -17.16
C LEU A 187 -2.66 16.01 -18.04
N THR A 188 -3.74 16.57 -18.56
CA THR A 188 -3.73 17.89 -19.22
C THR A 188 -3.66 19.04 -18.23
N ILE A 189 -3.83 18.78 -16.95
CA ILE A 189 -3.74 19.75 -15.84
C ILE A 189 -2.37 20.43 -15.86
N ASN A 190 -2.38 21.74 -15.65
CA ASN A 190 -1.19 22.54 -15.37
C ASN A 190 -1.23 22.90 -13.88
N ASN A 191 -0.24 22.43 -13.11
CA ASN A 191 -0.23 22.60 -11.66
C ASN A 191 -0.19 24.06 -11.20
N ASP A 192 0.45 24.95 -11.96
CA ASP A 192 0.47 26.39 -11.62
C ASP A 192 -0.90 27.03 -11.76
N ILE A 193 -1.65 26.68 -12.83
CA ILE A 193 -3.03 27.12 -13.03
C ILE A 193 -3.92 26.51 -11.94
N GLN A 194 -3.73 25.24 -11.62
CA GLN A 194 -4.47 24.57 -10.55
C GLN A 194 -4.29 25.28 -9.20
N LEU A 195 -3.05 25.57 -8.81
CA LEU A 195 -2.76 26.28 -7.55
C LEU A 195 -3.38 27.69 -7.52
N ALA A 196 -3.42 28.38 -8.66
CA ALA A 196 -4.09 29.66 -8.76
C ALA A 196 -5.61 29.53 -8.55
N ILE A 197 -6.25 28.52 -9.18
CA ILE A 197 -7.68 28.23 -9.01
C ILE A 197 -7.99 27.91 -7.54
N GLU A 198 -7.20 27.03 -6.90
CA GLU A 198 -7.39 26.64 -5.50
C GLU A 198 -7.38 27.86 -4.57
N ARG A 199 -6.35 28.70 -4.72
CA ARG A 199 -6.22 29.94 -3.94
C ARG A 199 -7.39 30.89 -4.13
N GLU A 200 -7.82 31.11 -5.38
CA GLU A 200 -8.92 32.06 -5.64
C GLU A 200 -10.28 31.51 -5.17
N LEU A 201 -10.47 30.18 -5.22
CA LEU A 201 -11.65 29.57 -4.63
C LEU A 201 -11.66 29.69 -3.10
N ASP A 202 -10.52 29.52 -2.43
CA ASP A 202 -10.41 29.72 -0.98
C ASP A 202 -10.70 31.16 -0.58
N ASN A 203 -10.20 32.14 -1.35
CA ASN A 203 -10.50 33.55 -1.17
C ASN A 203 -12.00 33.82 -1.36
N ALA A 204 -12.63 33.23 -2.40
CA ALA A 204 -14.04 33.41 -2.65
C ALA A 204 -14.92 32.79 -1.54
N VAL A 205 -14.58 31.59 -1.08
CA VAL A 205 -15.27 30.93 0.03
C VAL A 205 -15.17 31.77 1.31
N SER A 206 -13.96 32.23 1.63
CA SER A 206 -13.72 33.07 2.80
C SER A 206 -14.50 34.39 2.76
N LYS A 207 -14.62 34.99 1.57
CA LYS A 207 -15.26 36.29 1.40
C LYS A 207 -16.78 36.23 1.33
N TYR A 208 -17.31 35.22 0.64
CA TYR A 208 -18.74 35.15 0.30
C TYR A 208 -19.50 34.05 1.05
N ASN A 209 -18.77 33.16 1.72
CA ASN A 209 -19.31 32.03 2.45
C ASN A 209 -20.39 31.23 1.67
N PRO A 210 -20.11 30.82 0.41
CA PRO A 210 -21.05 30.04 -0.38
C PRO A 210 -21.15 28.62 0.17
N GLU A 211 -22.27 27.96 -0.07
CA GLU A 211 -22.43 26.53 0.24
C GLU A 211 -21.49 25.66 -0.60
N HIS A 212 -21.37 26.01 -1.88
CA HIS A 212 -20.47 25.35 -2.83
C HIS A 212 -19.81 26.37 -3.75
N ALA A 213 -18.58 26.08 -4.14
CA ALA A 213 -17.86 26.85 -5.13
C ALA A 213 -17.07 25.91 -6.05
N LEU A 214 -17.07 26.20 -7.35
CA LEU A 214 -16.25 25.44 -8.30
C LEU A 214 -15.66 26.36 -9.37
N ALA A 215 -14.52 25.96 -9.92
CA ALA A 215 -13.89 26.61 -11.04
C ALA A 215 -13.26 25.58 -11.98
N ILE A 216 -13.33 25.85 -13.29
CA ILE A 216 -12.71 25.06 -14.34
C ILE A 216 -11.99 26.00 -15.29
N ALA A 217 -10.71 25.72 -15.56
CA ALA A 217 -9.94 26.39 -16.61
C ALA A 217 -9.74 25.43 -17.78
N MET A 218 -10.08 25.86 -18.98
CA MET A 218 -10.00 25.06 -20.20
C MET A 218 -9.33 25.88 -21.32
N ASP A 219 -8.49 25.24 -22.11
CA ASP A 219 -8.00 25.80 -23.36
C ASP A 219 -9.14 25.78 -24.42
N PRO A 220 -9.60 26.92 -24.91
CA PRO A 220 -10.71 26.96 -25.84
C PRO A 220 -10.37 26.41 -27.24
N ASN A 221 -9.08 26.30 -27.60
CA ASN A 221 -8.66 25.81 -28.90
C ASN A 221 -8.56 24.28 -28.94
N THR A 222 -8.12 23.66 -27.82
CA THR A 222 -7.90 22.22 -27.74
C THR A 222 -8.99 21.49 -26.97
N GLY A 223 -9.72 22.19 -26.09
CA GLY A 223 -10.66 21.58 -25.15
C GLY A 223 -10.02 20.93 -23.94
N GLU A 224 -8.70 21.04 -23.79
CA GLU A 224 -7.98 20.47 -22.65
C GLU A 224 -8.35 21.19 -21.35
N ILE A 225 -8.63 20.41 -20.31
CA ILE A 225 -8.82 20.95 -18.95
C ILE A 225 -7.44 21.22 -18.34
N LEU A 226 -7.16 22.49 -18.06
CA LEU A 226 -5.90 22.94 -17.50
C LEU A 226 -5.91 23.00 -15.97
N GLY A 227 -7.10 23.12 -15.38
CA GLY A 227 -7.29 23.10 -13.94
C GLY A 227 -8.76 23.00 -13.60
N MET A 228 -9.09 22.34 -12.49
CA MET A 228 -10.45 22.28 -11.96
C MET A 228 -10.44 21.97 -10.46
N SER A 229 -11.29 22.67 -9.73
CA SER A 229 -11.44 22.46 -8.29
C SER A 229 -12.84 22.79 -7.82
N SER A 230 -13.24 22.22 -6.71
CA SER A 230 -14.50 22.52 -6.03
C SER A 230 -14.29 22.64 -4.51
N ARG A 231 -15.26 23.33 -3.86
CA ARG A 231 -15.33 23.46 -2.41
C ARG A 231 -16.68 22.96 -1.90
N PRO A 232 -16.74 22.29 -0.73
CA PRO A 232 -15.59 21.91 0.12
C PRO A 232 -14.72 20.85 -0.55
N ASN A 233 -13.40 20.88 -0.26
CA ASN A 233 -12.44 19.83 -0.64
C ASN A 233 -12.16 18.88 0.53
N PHE A 234 -11.35 17.87 0.30
CA PHE A 234 -10.93 16.90 1.31
C PHE A 234 -9.44 16.55 1.13
N SER A 235 -8.81 15.98 2.16
CA SER A 235 -7.46 15.42 2.05
C SER A 235 -7.53 13.97 1.57
N PRO A 236 -7.01 13.62 0.38
CA PRO A 236 -6.93 12.24 -0.09
C PRO A 236 -6.09 11.31 0.79
N SER A 237 -5.20 11.88 1.58
CA SER A 237 -4.32 11.15 2.49
C SER A 237 -4.97 10.79 3.83
N ASN A 238 -6.07 11.47 4.17
CA ASN A 238 -6.74 11.35 5.47
C ASN A 238 -8.27 11.38 5.32
N TYR A 239 -8.77 10.37 4.65
CA TYR A 239 -10.17 10.25 4.29
C TYR A 239 -10.80 9.05 5.01
#